data_04767d19cbfd3b694e1e2b363d3e1c34
#
_entry.id   04767d19cbfd3b694e1e2b363d3e1c34
#
_cell.length_a   1.000
_cell.length_b   1.000
_cell.length_c   1.000
_cell.angle_alpha   90.00
_cell.angle_beta   90.00
_cell.angle_gamma   90.00
#
_symmetry.space_group_name_H-M   'P 1'
#
loop_
_entity.id
_entity.type
_entity.pdbx_description
1 polymer ?
#
loop_
_entity_poly.entity_id
_entity_poly.type
_entity_poly.pdbx_seq_one_letter_code
_entity_poly.pdbx_strand_id
1 'polypeptide(L)'
;MAQDSIREKALEKEEKEQKNLKTQKQTGDRGWYVIHTYSGYEEQVAENLNQRIESMGMKDKIFKVLVPKEKQIEIKNGRRKTVEKKIYPGYVLVEMIVTDDSWYVVRNTPNVTGFIGLGVRPTPMSKEEIDRIQKRMGVEEPKYKIEFKPGDLVRINDGPLKGFEAKVTEIDEDKGKIKVLVSMFGRETPVSLDSLQAKKV
;
A
#
# COMPACT_ATOMS: atom_id res chain seq x y z
N MET A 1 39.50 52.28 4.93
CA MET A 1 40.03 50.91 4.68
C MET A 1 39.50 49.81 5.60
N ALA A 2 39.49 49.94 6.94
CA ALA A 2 38.98 48.84 7.80
C ALA A 2 37.44 48.74 7.86
N GLN A 3 36.72 49.83 7.73
CA GLN A 3 35.25 49.84 7.75
C GLN A 3 34.60 49.29 6.47
N ASP A 4 35.24 49.46 5.32
CA ASP A 4 34.76 48.96 4.03
C ASP A 4 34.83 47.43 3.96
N SER A 5 35.93 46.85 4.48
CA SER A 5 36.12 45.39 4.53
C SER A 5 35.09 44.66 5.46
N ILE A 6 34.64 45.34 6.52
CA ILE A 6 33.65 44.79 7.44
C ILE A 6 32.26 44.81 6.78
N ARG A 7 31.96 45.87 6.03
CA ARG A 7 30.70 46.05 5.33
C ARG A 7 30.54 45.07 4.15
N GLU A 8 31.62 44.82 3.43
CA GLU A 8 31.68 43.87 2.32
C GLU A 8 31.47 42.42 2.80
N LYS A 9 32.09 42.02 3.93
CA LYS A 9 31.89 40.72 4.54
C LYS A 9 30.49 40.54 5.11
N ALA A 10 29.85 41.59 5.59
CA ALA A 10 28.45 41.53 6.06
C ALA A 10 27.49 41.33 4.90
N LEU A 11 27.69 42.04 3.78
CA LEU A 11 26.87 41.87 2.56
C LEU A 11 27.04 40.49 1.93
N GLU A 12 28.25 39.94 1.85
CA GLU A 12 28.47 38.56 1.40
C GLU A 12 27.84 37.53 2.29
N LYS A 13 27.79 37.76 3.59
CA LYS A 13 27.13 36.88 4.55
C LYS A 13 25.60 36.89 4.40
N GLU A 14 25.04 38.08 4.21
CA GLU A 14 23.59 38.25 3.95
C GLU A 14 23.20 37.68 2.60
N GLU A 15 23.99 37.83 1.56
CA GLU A 15 23.75 37.20 0.26
C GLU A 15 23.83 35.67 0.33
N LYS A 16 24.80 35.12 1.08
CA LYS A 16 24.94 33.68 1.32
C LYS A 16 23.77 33.12 2.15
N GLU A 17 23.33 33.85 3.17
CA GLU A 17 22.14 33.48 3.95
C GLU A 17 20.83 33.55 3.12
N GLN A 18 20.67 34.59 2.31
CA GLN A 18 19.53 34.69 1.39
C GLN A 18 19.56 33.63 0.30
N LYS A 19 20.73 33.27 -0.21
CA LYS A 19 20.90 32.19 -1.18
C LYS A 19 20.62 30.82 -0.56
N ASN A 20 21.08 30.60 0.68
CA ASN A 20 20.74 29.39 1.46
C ASN A 20 19.26 29.30 1.81
N LEU A 21 18.61 30.42 2.18
CA LEU A 21 17.16 30.45 2.42
C LEU A 21 16.35 30.21 1.14
N LYS A 22 16.82 30.72 -0.02
CA LYS A 22 16.19 30.42 -1.31
C LYS A 22 16.41 28.98 -1.75
N THR A 23 17.59 28.41 -1.47
CA THR A 23 17.91 27.02 -1.78
C THR A 23 17.16 26.05 -0.85
N GLN A 24 16.97 26.41 0.44
CA GLN A 24 16.12 25.65 1.36
C GLN A 24 14.62 25.74 1.05
N LYS A 25 14.17 26.77 0.33
CA LYS A 25 12.79 26.88 -0.17
C LYS A 25 12.50 26.01 -1.41
N GLN A 26 13.53 25.47 -2.08
CA GLN A 26 13.38 24.73 -3.34
C GLN A 26 13.71 23.22 -3.29
N THR A 27 14.26 22.73 -2.19
CA THR A 27 14.54 21.30 -2.03
C THR A 27 13.76 20.74 -0.84
N GLY A 28 12.47 20.53 -1.05
CA GLY A 28 11.75 19.58 -0.20
C GLY A 28 12.41 18.20 -0.38
N ASP A 29 12.63 17.46 0.72
CA ASP A 29 13.12 16.09 0.62
C ASP A 29 12.15 15.25 -0.17
N ARG A 30 12.69 14.35 -1.02
CA ARG A 30 11.88 13.35 -1.70
C ARG A 30 11.23 12.45 -0.67
N GLY A 31 9.92 12.35 -0.74
CA GLY A 31 9.14 11.59 0.22
C GLY A 31 7.84 11.05 -0.37
N TRP A 32 7.22 10.16 0.37
CA TRP A 32 5.89 9.67 0.07
C TRP A 32 4.85 10.51 0.78
N TYR A 33 3.84 10.90 0.05
CA TYR A 33 2.73 11.71 0.54
C TYR A 33 1.41 11.02 0.21
N VAL A 34 0.41 11.26 1.04
CA VAL A 34 -0.93 10.72 0.85
C VAL A 34 -1.84 11.83 0.34
N ILE A 35 -2.56 11.55 -0.73
CA ILE A 35 -3.66 12.39 -1.20
C ILE A 35 -4.99 11.68 -0.98
N HIS A 36 -5.98 12.45 -0.58
CA HIS A 36 -7.36 12.00 -0.45
C HIS A 36 -8.12 12.30 -1.74
N THR A 37 -8.95 11.33 -2.16
CA THR A 37 -9.81 11.41 -3.34
C THR A 37 -11.22 11.00 -2.97
N TYR A 38 -12.17 11.26 -3.85
CA TYR A 38 -13.48 10.62 -3.71
C TYR A 38 -13.34 9.10 -3.86
N SER A 39 -14.00 8.34 -2.97
CA SER A 39 -13.95 6.87 -3.02
C SER A 39 -14.48 6.35 -4.35
N GLY A 40 -13.72 5.44 -4.96
CA GLY A 40 -14.03 4.90 -6.30
C GLY A 40 -13.27 5.57 -7.43
N TYR A 41 -12.71 6.76 -7.22
CA TYR A 41 -11.98 7.54 -8.24
C TYR A 41 -10.46 7.39 -8.16
N GLU A 42 -9.93 6.53 -7.29
CA GLU A 42 -8.50 6.41 -7.01
C GLU A 42 -7.69 6.06 -8.27
N GLU A 43 -8.19 5.12 -9.10
CA GLU A 43 -7.55 4.74 -10.37
C GLU A 43 -7.53 5.91 -11.36
N GLN A 44 -8.69 6.56 -11.51
CA GLN A 44 -8.82 7.70 -12.42
C GLN A 44 -7.95 8.87 -11.99
N VAL A 45 -7.82 9.10 -10.68
CA VAL A 45 -6.90 10.10 -10.13
C VAL A 45 -5.46 9.74 -10.46
N ALA A 46 -5.07 8.47 -10.29
CA ALA A 46 -3.72 8.02 -10.60
C ALA A 46 -3.40 8.17 -12.10
N GLU A 47 -4.33 7.83 -12.98
CA GLU A 47 -4.20 8.01 -14.43
C GLU A 47 -4.11 9.49 -14.82
N ASN A 48 -5.03 10.31 -14.33
CA ASN A 48 -5.04 11.76 -14.60
C ASN A 48 -3.75 12.42 -14.10
N LEU A 49 -3.28 12.03 -12.91
CA LEU A 49 -2.06 12.58 -12.35
C LEU A 49 -0.83 12.17 -13.18
N ASN A 50 -0.73 10.91 -13.61
CA ASN A 50 0.33 10.45 -14.50
C ASN A 50 0.35 11.21 -15.84
N GLN A 51 -0.80 11.43 -16.45
CA GLN A 51 -0.92 12.23 -17.67
C GLN A 51 -0.47 13.69 -17.46
N ARG A 52 -0.80 14.28 -16.32
CA ARG A 52 -0.37 15.64 -15.97
C ARG A 52 1.13 15.73 -15.71
N ILE A 53 1.71 14.73 -15.04
CA ILE A 53 3.16 14.62 -14.83
C ILE A 53 3.88 14.62 -16.18
N GLU A 54 3.37 13.90 -17.15
CA GLU A 54 3.96 13.85 -18.50
C GLU A 54 3.78 15.15 -19.27
N SER A 55 2.55 15.66 -19.32
CA SER A 55 2.21 16.87 -20.11
C SER A 55 2.86 18.14 -19.57
N MET A 56 3.08 18.22 -18.25
CA MET A 56 3.68 19.38 -17.58
C MET A 56 5.18 19.21 -17.28
N GLY A 57 5.80 18.09 -17.72
CA GLY A 57 7.23 17.85 -17.55
C GLY A 57 7.65 17.70 -16.09
N MET A 58 6.81 17.12 -15.21
CA MET A 58 7.04 17.05 -13.77
C MET A 58 7.69 15.73 -13.31
N LYS A 59 8.27 14.96 -14.23
CA LYS A 59 8.92 13.66 -13.91
C LYS A 59 10.13 13.78 -12.98
N ASP A 60 10.75 14.95 -12.93
CA ASP A 60 11.86 15.29 -12.04
C ASP A 60 11.41 15.61 -10.60
N LYS A 61 10.14 15.91 -10.39
CA LYS A 61 9.56 16.29 -9.10
C LYS A 61 8.54 15.29 -8.56
N ILE A 62 7.81 14.59 -9.44
CA ILE A 62 6.81 13.57 -9.08
C ILE A 62 7.24 12.26 -9.74
N PHE A 63 7.67 11.30 -8.91
CA PHE A 63 8.34 10.08 -9.37
C PHE A 63 7.38 8.90 -9.52
N LYS A 64 6.39 8.77 -8.62
CA LYS A 64 5.53 7.60 -8.58
C LYS A 64 4.15 7.94 -8.03
N VAL A 65 3.13 7.33 -8.63
CA VAL A 65 1.74 7.40 -8.16
C VAL A 65 1.25 5.98 -7.97
N LEU A 66 0.76 5.65 -6.77
CA LEU A 66 0.33 4.30 -6.42
C LEU A 66 -1.05 4.33 -5.77
N VAL A 67 -1.94 3.47 -6.25
CA VAL A 67 -3.18 3.12 -5.55
C VAL A 67 -2.90 1.90 -4.68
N PRO A 68 -2.99 2.00 -3.34
CA PRO A 68 -2.66 0.89 -2.46
C PRO A 68 -3.71 -0.22 -2.55
N LYS A 69 -3.33 -1.33 -3.19
CA LYS A 69 -4.17 -2.52 -3.40
C LYS A 69 -3.46 -3.76 -2.87
N GLU A 70 -4.22 -4.71 -2.38
CA GLU A 70 -3.73 -6.04 -2.05
C GLU A 70 -4.49 -7.09 -2.85
N LYS A 71 -3.81 -8.18 -3.16
CA LYS A 71 -4.46 -9.35 -3.77
C LYS A 71 -5.07 -10.20 -2.67
N GLN A 72 -6.36 -10.43 -2.74
CA GLN A 72 -7.09 -11.34 -1.86
C GLN A 72 -7.64 -12.50 -2.68
N ILE A 73 -7.64 -13.69 -2.07
CA ILE A 73 -8.26 -14.85 -2.68
C ILE A 73 -9.66 -14.98 -2.13
N GLU A 74 -10.65 -14.86 -3.00
CA GLU A 74 -12.04 -15.13 -2.68
C GLU A 74 -12.48 -16.47 -3.29
N ILE A 75 -13.26 -17.23 -2.55
CA ILE A 75 -13.93 -18.41 -3.09
C ILE A 75 -15.33 -18.00 -3.51
N LYS A 76 -15.59 -18.12 -4.81
CA LYS A 76 -16.91 -17.92 -5.38
C LYS A 76 -17.30 -19.14 -6.18
N ASN A 77 -18.43 -19.77 -5.83
CA ASN A 77 -18.94 -20.99 -6.47
C ASN A 77 -17.90 -22.15 -6.48
N GLY A 78 -17.20 -22.36 -5.36
CA GLY A 78 -16.18 -23.42 -5.23
C GLY A 78 -14.91 -23.22 -6.03
N ARG A 79 -14.72 -22.04 -6.64
CA ARG A 79 -13.52 -21.69 -7.40
C ARG A 79 -12.76 -20.54 -6.74
N ARG A 80 -11.45 -20.66 -6.66
CA ARG A 80 -10.56 -19.59 -6.21
C ARG A 80 -10.50 -18.50 -7.27
N LYS A 81 -10.75 -17.26 -6.86
CA LYS A 81 -10.55 -16.09 -7.70
C LYS A 81 -9.68 -15.10 -6.93
N THR A 82 -8.55 -14.72 -7.52
CA THR A 82 -7.75 -13.61 -7.00
C THR A 82 -8.45 -12.30 -7.37
N VAL A 83 -8.78 -11.51 -6.37
CA VAL A 83 -9.37 -10.18 -6.53
C VAL A 83 -8.42 -9.14 -5.94
N GLU A 84 -8.31 -8.00 -6.61
CA GLU A 84 -7.59 -6.86 -6.07
C GLU A 84 -8.54 -6.04 -5.21
N LYS A 85 -8.16 -5.82 -3.95
CA LYS A 85 -8.93 -5.03 -3.02
C LYS A 85 -8.10 -3.83 -2.55
N LYS A 86 -8.71 -2.66 -2.53
CA LYS A 86 -8.04 -1.45 -2.06
C LYS A 86 -7.75 -1.57 -0.57
N ILE A 87 -6.51 -1.33 -0.17
CA ILE A 87 -6.09 -1.35 1.25
C ILE A 87 -6.70 -0.15 1.98
N TYR A 88 -6.69 1.01 1.31
CA TYR A 88 -7.23 2.26 1.82
C TYR A 88 -8.10 2.92 0.73
N PRO A 89 -9.43 2.69 0.75
CA PRO A 89 -10.33 3.38 -0.18
C PRO A 89 -10.31 4.89 0.02
N GLY A 90 -10.28 5.65 -1.07
CA GLY A 90 -10.22 7.10 -1.05
C GLY A 90 -8.82 7.70 -0.90
N TYR A 91 -7.76 6.86 -0.93
CA TYR A 91 -6.38 7.32 -0.77
C TYR A 91 -5.49 6.87 -1.92
N VAL A 92 -4.61 7.78 -2.35
CA VAL A 92 -3.57 7.53 -3.35
C VAL A 92 -2.23 7.99 -2.78
N LEU A 93 -1.18 7.22 -3.02
CA LEU A 93 0.18 7.52 -2.58
C LEU A 93 0.96 8.18 -3.71
N VAL A 94 1.67 9.25 -3.40
CA VAL A 94 2.50 9.98 -4.36
C VAL A 94 3.90 10.13 -3.81
N GLU A 95 4.89 9.64 -4.56
CA GLU A 95 6.30 9.87 -4.28
C GLU A 95 6.77 11.11 -5.01
N MET A 96 7.10 12.16 -4.27
CA MET A 96 7.45 13.45 -4.86
C MET A 96 8.38 14.28 -4.00
N ILE A 97 8.98 15.29 -4.62
CA ILE A 97 9.58 16.43 -3.95
C ILE A 97 8.51 17.52 -3.89
N VAL A 98 8.18 18.01 -2.69
CA VAL A 98 7.17 19.05 -2.51
C VAL A 98 7.76 20.41 -2.87
N THR A 99 7.32 20.93 -4.00
CA THR A 99 7.56 22.31 -4.47
C THR A 99 6.20 22.95 -4.73
N ASP A 100 6.15 24.25 -4.93
CA ASP A 100 4.90 24.94 -5.25
C ASP A 100 4.26 24.38 -6.54
N ASP A 101 5.08 24.05 -7.55
CA ASP A 101 4.64 23.47 -8.81
C ASP A 101 4.10 22.05 -8.64
N SER A 102 4.86 21.16 -7.98
CA SER A 102 4.45 19.77 -7.78
C SER A 102 3.20 19.68 -6.89
N TRP A 103 3.14 20.51 -5.85
CA TRP A 103 1.96 20.64 -5.00
C TRP A 103 0.74 21.09 -5.80
N TYR A 104 0.91 22.12 -6.65
CA TYR A 104 -0.16 22.64 -7.49
C TYR A 104 -0.69 21.59 -8.48
N VAL A 105 0.20 20.86 -9.14
CA VAL A 105 -0.17 19.80 -10.11
C VAL A 105 -1.01 18.72 -9.43
N VAL A 106 -0.55 18.21 -8.27
CA VAL A 106 -1.24 17.17 -7.53
C VAL A 106 -2.59 17.67 -6.99
N ARG A 107 -2.58 18.84 -6.33
CA ARG A 107 -3.79 19.40 -5.69
C ARG A 107 -4.91 19.73 -6.68
N ASN A 108 -4.56 20.16 -7.89
CA ASN A 108 -5.51 20.51 -8.94
C ASN A 108 -5.82 19.36 -9.91
N THR A 109 -5.43 18.15 -9.59
CA THR A 109 -5.85 16.96 -10.35
C THR A 109 -7.34 16.69 -10.08
N PRO A 110 -8.15 16.43 -11.11
CA PRO A 110 -9.58 16.14 -10.94
C PRO A 110 -9.82 15.01 -9.94
N ASN A 111 -10.83 15.15 -9.10
CA ASN A 111 -11.22 14.24 -8.02
C ASN A 111 -10.25 14.13 -6.83
N VAL A 112 -9.16 14.90 -6.80
CA VAL A 112 -8.33 15.06 -5.61
C VAL A 112 -8.98 16.07 -4.68
N THR A 113 -9.22 15.68 -3.43
CA THR A 113 -9.78 16.59 -2.41
C THR A 113 -8.69 17.33 -1.65
N GLY A 114 -7.51 16.75 -1.52
CA GLY A 114 -6.34 17.39 -0.90
C GLY A 114 -5.28 16.40 -0.45
N PHE A 115 -4.19 16.95 0.07
CA PHE A 115 -3.16 16.19 0.77
C PHE A 115 -3.60 15.86 2.19
N ILE A 116 -3.12 14.73 2.70
CA ILE A 116 -3.21 14.42 4.13
C ILE A 116 -2.01 15.04 4.83
N GLY A 117 -2.28 15.77 5.92
CA GLY A 117 -1.24 16.43 6.71
C GLY A 117 -1.81 17.48 7.64
N LEU A 118 -0.92 18.06 8.45
CA LEU A 118 -1.26 19.15 9.36
C LEU A 118 -1.09 20.50 8.64
N GLY A 119 -2.21 21.18 8.37
CA GLY A 119 -2.22 22.52 7.79
C GLY A 119 -2.02 22.57 6.27
N VAL A 120 -1.32 23.60 5.79
CA VAL A 120 -1.16 23.90 4.35
C VAL A 120 -0.10 23.02 3.69
N ARG A 121 0.84 22.46 4.46
CA ARG A 121 1.92 21.62 3.93
C ARG A 121 1.60 20.14 4.12
N PRO A 122 1.80 19.31 3.08
CA PRO A 122 1.65 17.88 3.20
C PRO A 122 2.70 17.30 4.16
N THR A 123 2.28 16.33 4.97
CA THR A 123 3.19 15.60 5.87
C THR A 123 3.69 14.35 5.16
N PRO A 124 5.02 14.12 5.08
CA PRO A 124 5.54 12.89 4.50
C PRO A 124 5.20 11.69 5.39
N MET A 125 4.96 10.56 4.76
CA MET A 125 4.81 9.29 5.44
C MET A 125 6.13 8.81 6.02
N SER A 126 6.08 8.09 7.13
CA SER A 126 7.25 7.43 7.68
C SER A 126 7.69 6.25 6.79
N LYS A 127 8.98 5.92 6.84
CA LYS A 127 9.53 4.80 6.06
C LYS A 127 8.86 3.47 6.43
N GLU A 128 8.58 3.27 7.72
CA GLU A 128 7.94 2.06 8.23
C GLU A 128 6.50 1.89 7.72
N GLU A 129 5.76 2.99 7.54
CA GLU A 129 4.40 2.96 7.00
C GLU A 129 4.41 2.59 5.51
N ILE A 130 5.34 3.17 4.76
CA ILE A 130 5.50 2.87 3.33
C ILE A 130 5.91 1.41 3.14
N ASP A 131 6.90 0.93 3.89
CA ASP A 131 7.38 -0.45 3.81
C ASP A 131 6.25 -1.46 4.14
N ARG A 132 5.39 -1.14 5.12
CA ARG A 132 4.20 -1.95 5.44
C ARG A 132 3.20 -1.99 4.28
N ILE A 133 2.92 -0.84 3.66
CA ILE A 133 2.00 -0.78 2.52
C ILE A 133 2.58 -1.51 1.32
N GLN A 134 3.86 -1.30 1.01
CA GLN A 134 4.53 -1.96 -0.12
C GLN A 134 4.59 -3.47 0.06
N LYS A 135 4.84 -3.98 1.27
CA LYS A 135 4.76 -5.40 1.57
C LYS A 135 3.35 -5.97 1.37
N ARG A 136 2.31 -5.23 1.74
CA ARG A 136 0.91 -5.64 1.50
C ARG A 136 0.51 -5.56 0.02
N MET A 137 1.04 -4.59 -0.71
CA MET A 137 0.88 -4.49 -2.17
C MET A 137 1.75 -5.50 -2.90
N GLY A 138 2.81 -5.96 -2.24
CA GLY A 138 3.88 -6.75 -2.84
C GLY A 138 3.42 -8.10 -3.33
N VAL A 139 4.11 -8.49 -4.36
CA VAL A 139 4.08 -9.70 -5.17
C VAL A 139 4.52 -10.95 -4.38
N GLU A 140 4.66 -10.90 -3.06
CA GLU A 140 4.72 -12.12 -2.27
C GLU A 140 3.33 -12.75 -2.33
N GLU A 141 3.26 -13.97 -2.81
CA GLU A 141 2.04 -14.79 -2.80
C GLU A 141 1.39 -14.62 -1.42
N PRO A 142 0.08 -14.28 -1.38
CA PRO A 142 -0.57 -14.00 -0.11
C PRO A 142 -0.36 -15.21 0.79
N LYS A 143 0.44 -15.06 1.84
CA LYS A 143 0.56 -16.08 2.88
C LYS A 143 -0.84 -16.25 3.46
N TYR A 144 -1.38 -17.43 3.28
CA TYR A 144 -2.71 -17.73 3.78
C TYR A 144 -2.66 -17.66 5.31
N LYS A 145 -3.40 -16.73 5.89
CA LYS A 145 -3.57 -16.72 7.33
C LYS A 145 -4.47 -17.89 7.71
N ILE A 146 -3.85 -19.03 7.95
CA ILE A 146 -4.54 -20.23 8.36
C ILE A 146 -4.74 -20.16 9.87
N GLU A 147 -5.99 -20.10 10.32
CA GLU A 147 -6.33 -20.00 11.74
C GLU A 147 -6.35 -21.35 12.46
N PHE A 148 -6.04 -22.43 11.74
CA PHE A 148 -6.02 -23.78 12.28
C PHE A 148 -4.63 -24.15 12.82
N LYS A 149 -4.63 -25.06 13.79
CA LYS A 149 -3.40 -25.71 14.30
C LYS A 149 -3.49 -27.21 14.07
N PRO A 150 -2.35 -27.91 13.89
CA PRO A 150 -2.33 -29.36 13.93
C PRO A 150 -3.00 -29.87 15.20
N GLY A 151 -3.96 -30.78 15.05
CA GLY A 151 -4.77 -31.28 16.14
C GLY A 151 -6.17 -30.68 16.28
N ASP A 152 -6.44 -29.55 15.64
CA ASP A 152 -7.78 -28.93 15.67
C ASP A 152 -8.81 -29.77 14.94
N LEU A 153 -10.04 -29.79 15.49
CA LEU A 153 -11.22 -30.36 14.83
C LEU A 153 -11.85 -29.30 13.94
N VAL A 154 -12.09 -29.68 12.69
CA VAL A 154 -12.70 -28.82 11.68
C VAL A 154 -13.88 -29.51 11.02
N ARG A 155 -14.87 -28.73 10.64
CA ARG A 155 -16.01 -29.20 9.81
C ARG A 155 -15.81 -28.71 8.38
N ILE A 156 -15.93 -29.62 7.43
CA ILE A 156 -15.80 -29.31 6.00
C ILE A 156 -17.10 -28.65 5.52
N ASN A 157 -17.00 -27.44 4.99
CA ASN A 157 -18.15 -26.62 4.59
C ASN A 157 -18.42 -26.66 3.08
N ASP A 158 -17.43 -27.11 2.29
CA ASP A 158 -17.54 -27.13 0.83
C ASP A 158 -16.82 -28.33 0.23
N GLY A 159 -17.27 -28.75 -0.98
CA GLY A 159 -16.71 -29.88 -1.71
C GLY A 159 -17.45 -31.21 -1.44
N PRO A 160 -16.89 -32.32 -1.97
CA PRO A 160 -17.52 -33.64 -1.91
C PRO A 160 -17.62 -34.21 -0.48
N LEU A 161 -16.87 -33.65 0.47
CA LEU A 161 -16.85 -34.07 1.87
C LEU A 161 -17.55 -33.06 2.79
N LYS A 162 -18.42 -32.23 2.25
CA LYS A 162 -19.19 -31.24 3.01
C LYS A 162 -19.98 -31.90 4.14
N GLY A 163 -19.86 -31.34 5.34
CA GLY A 163 -20.56 -31.80 6.54
C GLY A 163 -19.79 -32.81 7.39
N PHE A 164 -18.70 -33.37 6.88
CA PHE A 164 -17.83 -34.25 7.66
C PHE A 164 -16.96 -33.49 8.63
N GLU A 165 -16.69 -34.10 9.78
CA GLU A 165 -15.73 -33.60 10.74
C GLU A 165 -14.38 -34.29 10.50
N ALA A 166 -13.30 -33.53 10.65
CA ALA A 166 -11.97 -34.00 10.38
C ALA A 166 -10.97 -33.38 11.33
N LYS A 167 -9.88 -34.06 11.58
CA LYS A 167 -8.77 -33.58 12.42
C LYS A 167 -7.63 -33.07 11.55
N VAL A 168 -7.18 -31.82 11.78
CA VAL A 168 -6.04 -31.24 11.07
C VAL A 168 -4.76 -31.97 11.46
N THR A 169 -4.00 -32.45 10.49
CA THR A 169 -2.71 -33.11 10.71
C THR A 169 -1.53 -32.26 10.28
N GLU A 170 -1.65 -31.57 9.16
CA GLU A 170 -0.58 -30.78 8.59
C GLU A 170 -1.13 -29.52 7.94
N ILE A 171 -0.38 -28.44 7.95
CA ILE A 171 -0.76 -27.15 7.40
C ILE A 171 0.33 -26.70 6.43
N ASP A 172 -0.03 -26.40 5.19
CA ASP A 172 0.81 -25.81 4.17
C ASP A 172 0.38 -24.35 3.98
N GLU A 173 1.03 -23.45 4.71
CA GLU A 173 0.72 -22.01 4.68
C GLU A 173 1.04 -21.37 3.33
N ASP A 174 2.05 -21.87 2.62
CA ASP A 174 2.45 -21.33 1.32
C ASP A 174 1.41 -21.64 0.25
N LYS A 175 0.76 -22.80 0.32
CA LYS A 175 -0.29 -23.22 -0.63
C LYS A 175 -1.71 -23.01 -0.13
N GLY A 176 -1.89 -22.55 1.11
CA GLY A 176 -3.18 -22.37 1.74
C GLY A 176 -3.97 -23.67 1.90
N LYS A 177 -3.30 -24.81 2.03
CA LYS A 177 -3.89 -26.14 2.14
C LYS A 177 -3.70 -26.72 3.53
N ILE A 178 -4.67 -27.49 3.94
CA ILE A 178 -4.59 -28.30 5.17
C ILE A 178 -4.77 -29.78 4.83
N LYS A 179 -3.99 -30.63 5.45
CA LYS A 179 -4.24 -32.07 5.46
C LYS A 179 -5.07 -32.42 6.68
N VAL A 180 -6.16 -33.11 6.46
CA VAL A 180 -7.09 -33.49 7.51
C VAL A 180 -7.35 -35.00 7.45
N LEU A 181 -7.54 -35.60 8.60
CA LEU A 181 -8.03 -37.00 8.70
C LEU A 181 -9.55 -36.97 8.82
N VAL A 182 -10.20 -37.47 7.81
CA VAL A 182 -11.66 -37.63 7.78
C VAL A 182 -12.00 -39.07 8.16
N SER A 183 -12.88 -39.26 9.16
CA SER A 183 -13.38 -40.58 9.53
C SER A 183 -14.58 -40.93 8.63
N MET A 184 -14.36 -41.90 7.74
CA MET A 184 -15.42 -42.43 6.84
C MET A 184 -15.47 -43.95 6.94
N PHE A 185 -16.66 -44.49 7.16
CA PHE A 185 -16.88 -45.94 7.22
C PHE A 185 -15.95 -46.68 8.21
N GLY A 186 -15.61 -46.04 9.34
CA GLY A 186 -14.73 -46.61 10.35
C GLY A 186 -13.24 -46.62 10.01
N ARG A 187 -12.85 -45.90 8.97
CA ARG A 187 -11.44 -45.70 8.56
C ARG A 187 -11.12 -44.24 8.51
N GLU A 188 -9.92 -43.91 8.99
CA GLU A 188 -9.36 -42.55 8.86
C GLU A 188 -8.64 -42.42 7.51
N THR A 189 -9.09 -41.47 6.72
CA THR A 189 -8.52 -41.21 5.39
C THR A 189 -7.92 -39.82 5.37
N PRO A 190 -6.63 -39.68 5.04
CA PRO A 190 -6.01 -38.36 4.88
C PRO A 190 -6.48 -37.71 3.60
N VAL A 191 -6.98 -36.47 3.72
CA VAL A 191 -7.46 -35.68 2.59
C VAL A 191 -6.83 -34.30 2.65
N SER A 192 -6.36 -33.80 1.49
CA SER A 192 -5.87 -32.43 1.37
C SER A 192 -7.02 -31.52 0.93
N LEU A 193 -7.30 -30.52 1.74
CA LEU A 193 -8.36 -29.53 1.53
C LEU A 193 -7.76 -28.13 1.48
N ASP A 194 -8.52 -27.24 0.86
CA ASP A 194 -8.27 -25.81 0.99
C ASP A 194 -8.66 -25.35 2.40
N SER A 195 -7.79 -24.54 3.03
CA SER A 195 -8.07 -24.02 4.37
C SER A 195 -9.40 -23.29 4.47
N LEU A 196 -9.86 -22.69 3.37
CA LEU A 196 -11.12 -21.96 3.28
C LEU A 196 -12.36 -22.90 3.20
N GLN A 197 -12.15 -24.20 2.89
CA GLN A 197 -13.22 -25.20 2.86
C GLN A 197 -13.51 -25.80 4.24
N ALA A 198 -12.72 -25.44 5.25
CA ALA A 198 -12.88 -25.93 6.60
C ALA A 198 -13.23 -24.78 7.56
N LYS A 199 -13.99 -25.10 8.59
CA LYS A 199 -14.31 -24.19 9.69
C LYS A 199 -14.05 -24.91 11.01
N LYS A 200 -13.47 -24.21 11.97
CA LYS A 200 -13.24 -24.73 13.32
C LYS A 200 -14.56 -25.03 14.00
N VAL A 201 -14.67 -26.20 14.60
CA VAL A 201 -15.84 -26.63 15.39
C VAL A 201 -15.79 -26.05 16.78
#